data_fed1f27cc58fda04c7736afcb13a9c9a
#
_entry.id   fed1f27cc58fda04c7736afcb13a9c9a
#
_cell.length_a   1.000
_cell.length_b   1.000
_cell.length_c   1.000
_cell.angle_alpha   90.00
_cell.angle_beta   90.00
_cell.angle_gamma   90.00
#
_symmetry.space_group_name_H-M   'P 1'
#
loop_
_entity.id
_entity.type
_entity.pdbx_description
1 polymer ?
#
loop_
_entity_poly.entity_id
_entity_poly.type
_entity_poly.pdbx_seq_one_letter_code
_entity_poly.pdbx_strand_id
1 'polypeptide(L)'
;MTGLSEGLRRTTSALLILAAASASRAQSFHLFPSAPSDEAAGSAAGDTGDAERPDSVGETPAPPKKRCVLIQCVTLPVPPADKIFNRGAGLWTATALGVGVVVAAQGPIDTPGHGFFFVNERFFEYDTYAGGSDKASHFIASATVADLLSDAYRINGLSENQSFALSLGATVLVGFFVEVGDGLTPYGGSAQDLTADALGAFLGAFAKRGGFDDVIGFQLGKVPTDSPPALETIPHLGIDYSHEIHDLNFKFAGIGDHLRSDPGPARYFQLSFAYLTKGYGYQPPVESRYQEIGVELGLNIPEILKAVGVNDSTWWGDTLLRAFRFFRVPYTQIGAYYNFKSRKWYGPGAPYHYY
;
A
#
# COMPACT_ATOMS: atom_id res chain seq x y z
N MET A 1 -32.61 -12.46 -4.88
CA MET A 1 -32.13 -11.07 -4.95
C MET A 1 -30.74 -10.88 -4.28
N THR A 2 -30.07 -11.98 -3.93
CA THR A 2 -28.81 -12.00 -3.18
C THR A 2 -27.53 -11.89 -4.06
N GLY A 3 -27.64 -12.00 -5.36
CA GLY A 3 -26.45 -12.00 -6.25
C GLY A 3 -25.94 -10.64 -6.72
N LEU A 4 -26.73 -9.55 -6.59
CA LEU A 4 -26.34 -8.22 -7.05
C LEU A 4 -25.48 -7.46 -6.01
N SER A 5 -25.73 -7.68 -4.73
CA SER A 5 -25.02 -7.02 -3.64
C SER A 5 -23.59 -7.54 -3.46
N GLU A 6 -23.40 -8.84 -3.65
CA GLU A 6 -22.07 -9.47 -3.66
C GLU A 6 -21.19 -8.98 -4.82
N GLY A 7 -21.79 -8.74 -6.00
CA GLY A 7 -21.08 -8.18 -7.16
C GLY A 7 -20.48 -6.78 -6.87
N LEU A 8 -21.15 -5.96 -6.07
CA LEU A 8 -20.76 -4.57 -5.80
C LEU A 8 -19.60 -4.48 -4.79
N ARG A 9 -19.59 -5.28 -3.72
CA ARG A 9 -18.45 -5.39 -2.79
C ARG A 9 -17.18 -5.81 -3.52
N ARG A 10 -17.32 -6.63 -4.53
CA ARG A 10 -16.28 -7.21 -5.36
C ARG A 10 -15.58 -6.19 -6.26
N THR A 11 -16.30 -5.18 -6.71
CA THR A 11 -15.78 -4.14 -7.59
C THR A 11 -15.03 -3.05 -6.82
N THR A 12 -15.27 -2.90 -5.52
CA THR A 12 -14.74 -1.75 -4.77
C THR A 12 -13.26 -1.87 -4.44
N SER A 13 -12.73 -3.05 -4.14
CA SER A 13 -11.28 -3.19 -3.89
C SER A 13 -10.46 -3.03 -5.17
N ALA A 14 -11.00 -3.48 -6.32
CA ALA A 14 -10.40 -3.23 -7.63
C ALA A 14 -10.65 -1.78 -8.10
N LEU A 15 -11.79 -1.18 -7.76
CA LEU A 15 -12.13 0.22 -8.02
C LEU A 15 -11.33 1.19 -7.14
N LEU A 16 -10.87 0.81 -5.96
CA LEU A 16 -9.94 1.59 -5.14
C LEU A 16 -8.62 1.86 -5.87
N ILE A 17 -8.08 0.87 -6.53
CA ILE A 17 -6.89 1.01 -7.37
C ILE A 17 -7.24 1.77 -8.66
N LEU A 18 -8.40 1.52 -9.24
CA LEU A 18 -8.88 2.14 -10.49
C LEU A 18 -9.50 3.54 -10.30
N ALA A 19 -10.14 3.87 -9.18
CA ALA A 19 -10.69 5.20 -8.91
C ALA A 19 -9.59 6.21 -8.62
N ALA A 20 -8.53 5.82 -7.91
CA ALA A 20 -7.29 6.60 -7.87
C ALA A 20 -6.76 6.82 -9.31
N ALA A 21 -6.93 5.81 -10.19
CA ALA A 21 -6.51 5.87 -11.58
C ALA A 21 -7.38 6.79 -12.46
N SER A 22 -8.68 6.88 -12.24
CA SER A 22 -9.60 7.68 -13.08
C SER A 22 -9.58 9.18 -12.76
N ALA A 23 -9.38 9.54 -11.49
CA ALA A 23 -9.35 10.94 -11.05
C ALA A 23 -8.19 11.75 -11.66
N SER A 24 -7.11 11.10 -12.11
CA SER A 24 -5.96 11.79 -12.71
C SER A 24 -6.08 11.97 -14.23
N ARG A 25 -6.92 11.21 -14.94
CA ARG A 25 -7.18 11.45 -16.37
C ARG A 25 -7.81 12.81 -16.67
N ALA A 26 -8.50 13.40 -15.68
CA ALA A 26 -9.09 14.73 -15.81
C ALA A 26 -8.05 15.88 -15.77
N GLN A 27 -6.79 15.63 -15.45
CA GLN A 27 -5.75 16.66 -15.34
C GLN A 27 -4.82 16.78 -16.55
N SER A 28 -4.97 15.95 -17.58
CA SER A 28 -4.12 15.99 -18.78
C SER A 28 -4.55 16.99 -19.85
N PHE A 29 -5.59 17.81 -19.59
CA PHE A 29 -6.06 18.80 -20.56
C PHE A 29 -5.65 20.22 -20.16
N HIS A 30 -4.64 20.72 -20.90
CA HIS A 30 -4.31 22.12 -21.15
C HIS A 30 -4.04 23.05 -19.96
N LEU A 31 -2.77 23.26 -19.67
CA LEU A 31 -2.24 24.54 -19.20
C LEU A 31 -0.77 24.68 -19.54
N PHE A 32 -0.47 24.99 -20.79
CA PHE A 32 0.72 25.75 -21.15
C PHE A 32 0.26 26.99 -21.92
N PRO A 33 0.42 28.21 -21.37
CA PRO A 33 0.45 29.38 -22.21
C PRO A 33 1.78 29.39 -22.99
N SER A 34 1.70 29.59 -24.29
CA SER A 34 2.80 29.87 -25.17
C SER A 34 3.64 31.04 -24.62
N ALA A 35 4.96 30.83 -24.56
CA ALA A 35 5.91 31.90 -24.26
C ALA A 35 5.92 32.95 -25.39
N PRO A 36 6.02 34.25 -25.09
CA PRO A 36 6.27 35.25 -26.10
C PRO A 36 7.72 35.24 -26.52
N SER A 37 7.91 35.32 -27.83
CA SER A 37 9.17 35.66 -28.49
C SER A 37 9.49 37.13 -28.23
N ASP A 38 10.66 37.42 -27.69
CA ASP A 38 11.23 38.77 -27.74
C ASP A 38 12.60 38.72 -28.38
N GLU A 39 12.63 39.24 -29.63
CA GLU A 39 13.80 39.84 -30.26
C GLU A 39 14.12 41.16 -29.57
N ALA A 40 15.36 41.39 -29.24
CA ALA A 40 15.96 42.72 -29.40
C ALA A 40 17.49 42.67 -29.32
N ALA A 41 18.07 43.22 -30.29
CA ALA A 41 19.49 43.48 -30.54
C ALA A 41 20.14 44.44 -29.56
N GLY A 42 21.47 44.34 -29.41
CA GLY A 42 22.28 45.34 -28.73
C GLY A 42 23.77 45.00 -28.75
N SER A 43 24.46 45.53 -29.74
CA SER A 43 25.90 45.64 -29.96
C SER A 43 26.66 46.25 -28.77
N ALA A 44 27.89 45.76 -28.48
CA ALA A 44 29.11 46.59 -28.43
C ALA A 44 30.36 45.74 -28.18
N ALA A 45 31.42 46.10 -28.87
CA ALA A 45 32.72 45.48 -28.96
C ALA A 45 33.57 45.68 -27.67
N GLY A 46 34.50 44.74 -27.45
CA GLY A 46 35.58 44.84 -26.47
C GLY A 46 36.57 43.67 -26.64
N ASP A 47 37.56 43.91 -27.49
CA ASP A 47 38.71 43.06 -27.79
C ASP A 47 39.63 42.96 -26.57
N THR A 48 40.00 41.74 -26.11
CA THR A 48 41.34 41.39 -25.61
C THR A 48 41.47 39.86 -25.61
N GLY A 49 42.49 39.39 -26.33
CA GLY A 49 42.83 37.98 -26.47
C GLY A 49 43.36 37.39 -25.18
N ASP A 50 43.01 36.13 -24.96
CA ASP A 50 43.84 35.18 -24.23
C ASP A 50 43.43 33.73 -24.57
N ALA A 51 44.45 33.01 -24.86
CA ALA A 51 44.64 31.56 -24.90
C ALA A 51 43.38 30.64 -24.96
N GLU A 52 43.22 29.99 -26.10
CA GLU A 52 42.41 28.79 -26.35
C GLU A 52 42.72 27.70 -25.30
N ARG A 53 41.80 27.53 -24.34
CA ARG A 53 41.62 26.26 -23.63
C ARG A 53 40.84 25.33 -24.52
N PRO A 54 41.27 24.05 -24.70
CA PRO A 54 40.50 23.11 -25.50
C PRO A 54 39.07 22.95 -24.88
N ASP A 55 38.12 23.07 -25.79
CA ASP A 55 36.70 22.95 -25.52
C ASP A 55 36.40 21.79 -24.60
N SER A 56 35.90 22.11 -23.40
CA SER A 56 35.18 21.16 -22.59
C SER A 56 33.99 20.69 -23.42
N VAL A 57 34.05 19.44 -23.84
CA VAL A 57 32.91 18.75 -24.47
C VAL A 57 31.71 18.98 -23.54
N GLY A 58 30.79 19.82 -23.99
CA GLY A 58 29.61 20.18 -23.21
C GLY A 58 28.88 18.92 -22.84
N GLU A 59 28.96 18.55 -21.55
CA GLU A 59 28.15 17.45 -21.01
C GLU A 59 26.70 17.77 -21.32
N THR A 60 26.09 16.96 -22.17
CA THR A 60 24.64 17.03 -22.41
C THR A 60 23.91 16.91 -21.07
N PRO A 61 23.11 17.90 -20.68
CA PRO A 61 22.42 17.86 -19.39
C PRO A 61 21.67 16.54 -19.24
N ALA A 62 21.88 15.83 -18.13
CA ALA A 62 21.17 14.60 -17.85
C ALA A 62 19.65 14.85 -17.93
N PRO A 63 18.89 13.96 -18.55
CA PRO A 63 17.45 14.16 -18.68
C PRO A 63 16.80 14.31 -17.29
N PRO A 64 15.79 15.18 -17.17
CA PRO A 64 15.16 15.44 -15.87
C PRO A 64 14.56 14.15 -15.33
N LYS A 65 14.86 13.85 -14.04
CA LYS A 65 14.33 12.69 -13.34
C LYS A 65 12.83 12.83 -13.17
N LYS A 66 12.09 11.76 -13.48
CA LYS A 66 10.65 11.68 -13.22
C LYS A 66 10.39 10.74 -12.03
N ARG A 67 9.34 11.01 -11.27
CA ARG A 67 8.81 10.14 -10.24
C ARG A 67 7.30 10.05 -10.36
N CYS A 68 6.77 8.84 -10.24
CA CYS A 68 5.33 8.59 -10.28
C CYS A 68 4.84 8.09 -8.91
N VAL A 69 3.57 8.36 -8.62
CA VAL A 69 2.79 7.70 -7.58
C VAL A 69 1.49 7.28 -8.25
N LEU A 70 1.37 5.99 -8.49
CA LEU A 70 0.35 5.42 -9.36
C LEU A 70 0.36 6.16 -10.73
N ILE A 71 -0.72 6.82 -11.05
CA ILE A 71 -0.92 7.51 -12.34
C ILE A 71 -0.46 8.96 -12.36
N GLN A 72 -0.15 9.56 -11.20
CA GLN A 72 0.40 10.91 -11.14
C GLN A 72 1.93 10.87 -11.25
N CYS A 73 2.48 11.46 -12.32
CA CYS A 73 3.93 11.57 -12.52
C CYS A 73 4.34 13.03 -12.51
N VAL A 74 5.46 13.33 -11.86
CA VAL A 74 6.04 14.67 -11.77
C VAL A 74 7.51 14.64 -12.18
N THR A 75 8.02 15.78 -12.63
CA THR A 75 9.45 15.98 -12.88
C THR A 75 10.12 16.51 -11.62
N LEU A 76 11.23 15.92 -11.25
CA LEU A 76 12.01 16.34 -10.07
C LEU A 76 13.01 17.45 -10.44
N PRO A 77 13.31 18.37 -9.52
CA PRO A 77 12.77 18.49 -8.18
C PRO A 77 11.37 19.10 -8.17
N VAL A 78 10.51 18.63 -7.24
CA VAL A 78 9.19 19.23 -7.05
C VAL A 78 9.34 20.49 -6.19
N PRO A 79 8.81 21.66 -6.63
CA PRO A 79 8.86 22.87 -5.82
C PRO A 79 8.04 22.69 -4.53
N PRO A 80 8.46 23.30 -3.42
CA PRO A 80 7.69 23.28 -2.20
C PRO A 80 6.28 23.85 -2.40
N ALA A 81 5.30 23.24 -1.75
CA ALA A 81 3.92 23.74 -1.82
C ALA A 81 3.74 25.00 -0.95
N ASP A 82 3.14 26.04 -1.52
CA ASP A 82 2.79 27.27 -0.80
C ASP A 82 1.73 27.04 0.27
N LYS A 83 0.89 26.01 0.09
CA LYS A 83 -0.24 25.64 0.97
C LYS A 83 -0.29 24.15 1.22
N ILE A 84 -0.63 23.76 2.45
CA ILE A 84 -0.81 22.36 2.85
C ILE A 84 -1.88 21.68 1.98
N PHE A 85 -3.01 22.35 1.74
CA PHE A 85 -4.07 21.87 0.85
C PHE A 85 -3.95 22.53 -0.53
N ASN A 86 -2.88 22.21 -1.25
CA ASN A 86 -2.85 22.51 -2.68
C ASN A 86 -3.79 21.56 -3.45
N ARG A 87 -4.02 21.86 -4.74
CA ARG A 87 -4.97 21.11 -5.56
C ARG A 87 -4.67 19.60 -5.62
N GLY A 88 -3.40 19.23 -5.71
CA GLY A 88 -3.00 17.82 -5.79
C GLY A 88 -3.20 17.09 -4.46
N ALA A 89 -2.71 17.65 -3.34
CA ALA A 89 -2.91 17.08 -2.02
C ALA A 89 -4.40 16.99 -1.65
N GLY A 90 -5.17 18.04 -1.96
CA GLY A 90 -6.63 18.06 -1.75
C GLY A 90 -7.35 16.96 -2.54
N LEU A 91 -6.94 16.70 -3.79
CA LEU A 91 -7.54 15.64 -4.62
C LEU A 91 -7.24 14.24 -4.03
N TRP A 92 -6.01 13.98 -3.62
CA TRP A 92 -5.66 12.70 -2.98
C TRP A 92 -6.43 12.48 -1.67
N THR A 93 -6.54 13.52 -0.84
CA THR A 93 -7.33 13.45 0.39
C THR A 93 -8.79 13.18 0.08
N ALA A 94 -9.40 13.93 -0.84
CA ALA A 94 -10.78 13.74 -1.22
C ALA A 94 -11.05 12.35 -1.83
N THR A 95 -10.10 11.81 -2.60
CA THR A 95 -10.20 10.46 -3.16
C THR A 95 -10.18 9.42 -2.03
N ALA A 96 -9.23 9.51 -1.11
CA ALA A 96 -9.12 8.57 0.01
C ALA A 96 -10.38 8.59 0.90
N LEU A 97 -10.84 9.77 1.28
CA LEU A 97 -12.06 9.91 2.09
C LEU A 97 -13.31 9.47 1.32
N GLY A 98 -13.40 9.80 0.03
CA GLY A 98 -14.50 9.35 -0.84
C GLY A 98 -14.59 7.83 -0.93
N VAL A 99 -13.45 7.17 -1.01
CA VAL A 99 -13.39 5.71 -0.95
C VAL A 99 -13.88 5.19 0.38
N GLY A 100 -13.41 5.74 1.51
CA GLY A 100 -13.88 5.37 2.85
C GLY A 100 -15.40 5.51 2.98
N VAL A 101 -15.96 6.61 2.48
CA VAL A 101 -17.43 6.82 2.47
C VAL A 101 -18.15 5.78 1.61
N VAL A 102 -17.62 5.44 0.42
CA VAL A 102 -18.23 4.43 -0.45
C VAL A 102 -18.21 3.06 0.22
N VAL A 103 -17.10 2.67 0.84
CA VAL A 103 -16.99 1.41 1.58
C VAL A 103 -17.98 1.39 2.76
N ALA A 104 -18.01 2.46 3.55
CA ALA A 104 -18.95 2.61 4.66
C ALA A 104 -20.44 2.51 4.23
N ALA A 105 -20.78 3.08 3.06
CA ALA A 105 -22.16 3.06 2.55
C ALA A 105 -22.61 1.69 2.05
N GLN A 106 -21.70 0.77 1.73
CA GLN A 106 -22.06 -0.55 1.21
C GLN A 106 -22.76 -1.43 2.25
N GLY A 107 -22.27 -1.43 3.47
CA GLY A 107 -22.84 -2.22 4.56
C GLY A 107 -24.34 -1.95 4.76
N PRO A 108 -24.77 -0.70 5.01
CA PRO A 108 -26.19 -0.36 5.14
C PRO A 108 -27.03 -0.63 3.88
N ILE A 109 -26.45 -0.54 2.69
CA ILE A 109 -27.13 -0.86 1.43
C ILE A 109 -27.42 -2.36 1.35
N ASP A 110 -26.45 -3.18 1.73
CA ASP A 110 -26.53 -4.66 1.67
C ASP A 110 -27.40 -5.25 2.78
N THR A 111 -27.46 -4.60 3.95
CA THR A 111 -28.18 -5.05 5.13
C THR A 111 -29.07 -3.93 5.71
N PRO A 112 -30.12 -3.52 4.97
CA PRO A 112 -30.95 -2.39 5.39
C PRO A 112 -31.71 -2.69 6.69
N GLY A 113 -31.83 -1.68 7.55
CA GLY A 113 -32.64 -1.73 8.76
C GLY A 113 -31.89 -2.10 10.04
N HIS A 114 -30.56 -2.30 9.98
CA HIS A 114 -29.76 -2.40 11.18
C HIS A 114 -29.50 -1.03 11.80
N GLY A 115 -29.75 -0.90 13.11
CA GLY A 115 -29.34 0.25 13.90
C GLY A 115 -27.83 0.21 14.17
N PHE A 116 -27.23 1.39 14.32
CA PHE A 116 -25.81 1.48 14.67
C PHE A 116 -25.50 0.88 16.04
N PHE A 117 -24.48 0.04 16.14
CA PHE A 117 -23.97 -0.52 17.40
C PHE A 117 -22.47 -0.83 17.33
N PHE A 118 -21.85 -0.92 18.51
CA PHE A 118 -20.47 -1.36 18.64
C PHE A 118 -20.39 -2.78 19.20
N VAL A 119 -19.38 -3.52 18.74
CA VAL A 119 -19.01 -4.84 19.27
C VAL A 119 -17.64 -4.78 19.92
N ASN A 120 -17.41 -5.64 20.90
CA ASN A 120 -16.07 -5.90 21.43
C ASN A 120 -15.56 -7.21 20.84
N GLU A 121 -14.83 -7.12 19.75
CA GLU A 121 -14.33 -8.29 19.03
C GLU A 121 -13.08 -8.88 19.65
N ARG A 122 -12.47 -8.16 20.61
CA ARG A 122 -11.14 -8.52 21.15
C ARG A 122 -10.07 -8.48 20.06
N PHE A 123 -8.81 -8.82 20.33
CA PHE A 123 -7.76 -8.72 19.32
C PHE A 123 -7.47 -10.08 18.67
N PHE A 124 -6.54 -10.86 19.22
CA PHE A 124 -6.04 -12.10 18.61
C PHE A 124 -6.51 -13.35 19.35
N GLU A 125 -7.70 -13.31 19.95
CA GLU A 125 -8.22 -14.45 20.67
C GLU A 125 -8.77 -15.52 19.74
N TYR A 126 -8.59 -16.77 20.15
CA TYR A 126 -8.93 -17.96 19.36
C TYR A 126 -10.42 -18.08 19.04
N ASP A 127 -11.28 -17.64 19.96
CA ASP A 127 -12.73 -17.77 19.85
C ASP A 127 -13.41 -16.58 19.13
N THR A 128 -12.65 -15.60 18.65
CA THR A 128 -13.17 -14.53 17.81
C THR A 128 -13.56 -15.06 16.42
N TYR A 129 -14.34 -14.30 15.65
CA TYR A 129 -14.81 -14.74 14.34
C TYR A 129 -13.69 -14.88 13.30
N ALA A 130 -12.63 -14.09 13.41
CA ALA A 130 -11.49 -14.06 12.47
C ALA A 130 -10.16 -14.52 13.08
N GLY A 131 -10.13 -14.84 14.40
CA GLY A 131 -8.88 -15.21 15.08
C GLY A 131 -7.82 -14.12 15.07
N GLY A 132 -8.16 -12.87 14.80
CA GLY A 132 -7.24 -11.73 14.69
C GLY A 132 -6.75 -11.41 13.29
N SER A 133 -7.05 -12.23 12.26
CA SER A 133 -6.70 -11.91 10.86
C SER A 133 -7.35 -10.61 10.40
N ASP A 134 -8.56 -10.34 10.81
CA ASP A 134 -9.26 -9.11 10.54
C ASP A 134 -8.46 -7.87 11.00
N LYS A 135 -8.01 -7.88 12.26
CA LYS A 135 -7.18 -6.81 12.83
C LYS A 135 -5.84 -6.64 12.09
N ALA A 136 -5.25 -7.76 11.67
CA ALA A 136 -4.03 -7.74 10.86
C ALA A 136 -4.30 -7.16 9.46
N SER A 137 -5.46 -7.46 8.86
CA SER A 137 -5.88 -6.90 7.57
C SER A 137 -6.14 -5.40 7.67
N HIS A 138 -6.86 -4.91 8.68
CA HIS A 138 -7.06 -3.49 8.98
C HIS A 138 -5.73 -2.76 9.13
N PHE A 139 -4.82 -3.33 9.94
CA PHE A 139 -3.49 -2.76 10.15
C PHE A 139 -2.70 -2.63 8.82
N ILE A 140 -2.62 -3.70 8.02
CA ILE A 140 -1.86 -3.69 6.76
C ILE A 140 -2.50 -2.76 5.74
N ALA A 141 -3.83 -2.77 5.61
CA ALA A 141 -4.54 -1.89 4.71
C ALA A 141 -4.27 -0.42 5.04
N SER A 142 -4.38 -0.05 6.31
CA SER A 142 -4.12 1.32 6.77
C SER A 142 -2.65 1.72 6.67
N ALA A 143 -1.70 0.81 6.93
CA ALA A 143 -0.29 1.07 6.69
C ALA A 143 -0.01 1.34 5.20
N THR A 144 -0.63 0.58 4.31
CA THR A 144 -0.53 0.73 2.86
C THR A 144 -1.10 2.06 2.37
N VAL A 145 -2.30 2.42 2.83
CA VAL A 145 -2.95 3.70 2.48
C VAL A 145 -2.12 4.88 2.96
N ALA A 146 -1.61 4.85 4.19
CA ALA A 146 -0.79 5.92 4.75
C ALA A 146 0.56 6.09 4.02
N ASP A 147 1.21 4.99 3.65
CA ASP A 147 2.42 5.00 2.81
C ASP A 147 2.15 5.65 1.45
N LEU A 148 1.09 5.22 0.76
CA LEU A 148 0.69 5.74 -0.54
C LEU A 148 0.36 7.23 -0.48
N LEU A 149 -0.44 7.66 0.49
CA LEU A 149 -0.80 9.07 0.68
C LEU A 149 0.42 9.93 1.04
N SER A 150 1.36 9.42 1.84
CA SER A 150 2.61 10.12 2.14
C SER A 150 3.40 10.44 0.88
N ASP A 151 3.57 9.48 -0.02
CA ASP A 151 4.22 9.70 -1.31
C ASP A 151 3.43 10.66 -2.21
N ALA A 152 2.10 10.49 -2.26
CA ALA A 152 1.23 11.35 -3.04
C ALA A 152 1.32 12.82 -2.59
N TYR A 153 1.36 13.08 -1.30
CA TYR A 153 1.54 14.43 -0.77
C TYR A 153 2.93 14.99 -1.07
N ARG A 154 3.98 14.18 -0.96
CA ARG A 154 5.36 14.60 -1.27
C ARG A 154 5.54 15.00 -2.74
N ILE A 155 4.97 14.24 -3.69
CA ILE A 155 5.05 14.62 -5.11
C ILE A 155 4.18 15.85 -5.45
N ASN A 156 3.33 16.31 -4.53
CA ASN A 156 2.60 17.56 -4.61
C ASN A 156 3.26 18.69 -3.78
N GLY A 157 4.52 18.53 -3.39
CA GLY A 157 5.36 19.56 -2.78
C GLY A 157 5.20 19.73 -1.28
N LEU A 158 4.46 18.86 -0.58
CA LEU A 158 4.35 18.93 0.88
C LEU A 158 5.65 18.46 1.54
N SER A 159 6.00 19.08 2.66
CA SER A 159 7.12 18.65 3.49
C SER A 159 6.88 17.27 4.11
N GLU A 160 7.94 16.65 4.63
CA GLU A 160 7.83 15.34 5.29
C GLU A 160 6.86 15.35 6.47
N ASN A 161 6.92 16.40 7.31
CA ASN A 161 6.03 16.53 8.46
C ASN A 161 4.57 16.74 8.05
N GLN A 162 4.33 17.55 7.02
CA GLN A 162 2.98 17.76 6.47
C GLN A 162 2.44 16.47 5.85
N SER A 163 3.25 15.77 5.06
CA SER A 163 2.87 14.50 4.45
C SER A 163 2.56 13.44 5.50
N PHE A 164 3.38 13.33 6.53
CA PHE A 164 3.14 12.44 7.68
C PHE A 164 1.81 12.75 8.38
N ALA A 165 1.59 14.00 8.77
CA ALA A 165 0.39 14.38 9.52
C ALA A 165 -0.89 14.18 8.70
N LEU A 166 -0.86 14.57 7.41
CA LEU A 166 -2.03 14.43 6.53
C LEU A 166 -2.30 12.98 6.15
N SER A 167 -1.27 12.17 5.87
CA SER A 167 -1.47 10.76 5.54
C SER A 167 -2.01 9.98 6.74
N LEU A 168 -1.45 10.22 7.93
CA LEU A 168 -1.97 9.64 9.18
C LEU A 168 -3.43 10.04 9.39
N GLY A 169 -3.75 11.33 9.39
CA GLY A 169 -5.10 11.83 9.64
C GLY A 169 -6.12 11.33 8.62
N ALA A 170 -5.81 11.41 7.33
CA ALA A 170 -6.70 10.95 6.28
C ALA A 170 -6.95 9.43 6.36
N THR A 171 -5.92 8.64 6.64
CA THR A 171 -6.06 7.18 6.75
C THR A 171 -6.89 6.78 7.97
N VAL A 172 -6.66 7.40 9.12
CA VAL A 172 -7.49 7.14 10.33
C VAL A 172 -8.95 7.51 10.08
N LEU A 173 -9.23 8.59 9.35
CA LEU A 173 -10.60 8.95 8.97
C LEU A 173 -11.21 7.92 8.00
N VAL A 174 -10.44 7.35 7.08
CA VAL A 174 -10.92 6.25 6.23
C VAL A 174 -11.31 5.05 7.08
N GLY A 175 -10.45 4.60 8.01
CA GLY A 175 -10.76 3.52 8.95
C GLY A 175 -12.01 3.83 9.78
N PHE A 176 -12.13 5.05 10.31
CA PHE A 176 -13.33 5.47 11.03
C PHE A 176 -14.62 5.35 10.18
N PHE A 177 -14.59 5.74 8.91
CA PHE A 177 -15.74 5.55 8.02
C PHE A 177 -16.08 4.09 7.79
N VAL A 178 -15.07 3.22 7.66
CA VAL A 178 -15.28 1.76 7.56
C VAL A 178 -16.01 1.26 8.80
N GLU A 179 -15.54 1.61 10.00
CA GLU A 179 -16.16 1.20 11.28
C GLU A 179 -17.58 1.75 11.44
N VAL A 180 -17.86 2.97 10.95
CA VAL A 180 -19.22 3.49 10.92
C VAL A 180 -20.11 2.68 9.98
N GLY A 181 -19.57 2.26 8.84
CA GLY A 181 -20.27 1.37 7.89
C GLY A 181 -20.60 0.02 8.54
N ASP A 182 -19.62 -0.62 9.17
CA ASP A 182 -19.78 -1.90 9.84
C ASP A 182 -20.71 -1.80 11.04
N GLY A 183 -20.70 -0.67 11.76
CA GLY A 183 -21.64 -0.39 12.83
C GLY A 183 -23.11 -0.36 12.40
N LEU A 184 -23.39 -0.16 11.12
CA LEU A 184 -24.72 -0.19 10.51
C LEU A 184 -25.06 -1.54 9.86
N THR A 185 -24.25 -2.56 10.09
CA THR A 185 -24.42 -3.93 9.59
C THR A 185 -24.57 -4.91 10.75
N PRO A 186 -24.90 -6.17 10.51
CA PRO A 186 -24.89 -7.22 11.55
C PRO A 186 -23.52 -7.47 12.20
N TYR A 187 -22.43 -6.97 11.62
CA TYR A 187 -21.07 -7.12 12.17
C TYR A 187 -20.85 -6.19 13.38
N GLY A 188 -21.35 -4.95 13.30
CA GLY A 188 -21.09 -3.91 14.30
C GLY A 188 -19.74 -3.21 14.09
N GLY A 189 -19.63 -1.96 14.52
CA GLY A 189 -18.35 -1.23 14.52
C GLY A 189 -17.46 -1.73 15.67
N SER A 190 -16.15 -1.76 15.45
CA SER A 190 -15.17 -2.30 16.40
C SER A 190 -14.11 -1.27 16.78
N ALA A 191 -13.96 -1.02 18.08
CA ALA A 191 -12.87 -0.18 18.57
C ALA A 191 -11.50 -0.83 18.37
N GLN A 192 -11.45 -2.15 18.30
CA GLN A 192 -10.23 -2.90 18.06
C GLN A 192 -9.75 -2.75 16.62
N ASP A 193 -10.68 -2.72 15.64
CA ASP A 193 -10.36 -2.50 14.22
C ASP A 193 -9.91 -1.06 14.00
N LEU A 194 -10.60 -0.09 14.56
CA LEU A 194 -10.15 1.30 14.53
C LEU A 194 -8.77 1.49 15.18
N THR A 195 -8.46 0.73 16.22
CA THR A 195 -7.12 0.74 16.85
C THR A 195 -6.08 0.14 15.90
N ALA A 196 -6.40 -0.97 15.24
CA ALA A 196 -5.52 -1.59 14.25
C ALA A 196 -5.27 -0.64 13.06
N ASP A 197 -6.32 0.03 12.57
CA ASP A 197 -6.23 1.05 11.53
C ASP A 197 -5.32 2.22 11.94
N ALA A 198 -5.51 2.75 13.15
CA ALA A 198 -4.70 3.86 13.65
C ALA A 198 -3.22 3.48 13.81
N LEU A 199 -2.94 2.28 14.31
CA LEU A 199 -1.57 1.76 14.45
C LEU A 199 -0.94 1.50 13.07
N GLY A 200 -1.67 0.91 12.15
CA GLY A 200 -1.22 0.70 10.77
C GLY A 200 -0.92 2.02 10.07
N ALA A 201 -1.84 2.97 10.13
CA ALA A 201 -1.66 4.30 9.56
C ALA A 201 -0.43 5.02 10.14
N PHE A 202 -0.25 4.95 11.47
CA PHE A 202 0.91 5.54 12.13
C PHE A 202 2.22 4.89 11.65
N LEU A 203 2.31 3.56 11.66
CA LEU A 203 3.55 2.87 11.28
C LEU A 203 3.87 3.02 9.80
N GLY A 204 2.88 2.99 8.90
CA GLY A 204 3.08 3.23 7.47
C GLY A 204 3.60 4.66 7.20
N ALA A 205 2.95 5.67 7.78
CA ALA A 205 3.38 7.05 7.64
C ALA A 205 4.74 7.32 8.31
N PHE A 206 5.00 6.70 9.47
CA PHE A 206 6.25 6.85 10.21
C PHE A 206 7.43 6.21 9.48
N ALA A 207 7.26 4.99 8.98
CA ALA A 207 8.29 4.32 8.18
C ALA A 207 8.65 5.17 6.95
N LYS A 208 7.65 5.74 6.29
CA LYS A 208 7.85 6.63 5.14
C LYS A 208 8.56 7.93 5.49
N ARG A 209 8.19 8.57 6.60
CA ARG A 209 8.85 9.78 7.09
C ARG A 209 10.30 9.52 7.48
N GLY A 210 10.57 8.39 8.14
CA GLY A 210 11.91 8.01 8.60
C GLY A 210 12.81 7.43 7.51
N GLY A 211 12.28 7.19 6.30
CA GLY A 211 13.02 6.50 5.24
C GLY A 211 13.25 5.03 5.52
N PHE A 212 12.44 4.42 6.41
CA PHE A 212 12.54 2.98 6.75
C PHE A 212 11.61 2.10 5.92
N ASP A 213 10.85 2.68 5.02
CA ASP A 213 9.91 1.96 4.17
C ASP A 213 10.58 1.04 3.14
N ASP A 214 11.86 1.23 2.89
CA ASP A 214 12.73 0.31 2.14
C ASP A 214 13.28 -0.84 2.99
N VAL A 215 13.34 -0.67 4.32
CA VAL A 215 13.77 -1.70 5.29
C VAL A 215 12.58 -2.53 5.76
N ILE A 216 11.52 -1.86 6.22
CA ILE A 216 10.34 -2.50 6.80
C ILE A 216 9.20 -2.47 5.78
N GLY A 217 8.42 -3.54 5.70
CA GLY A 217 7.24 -3.62 4.86
C GLY A 217 6.15 -4.46 5.49
N PHE A 218 4.92 -4.23 5.04
CA PHE A 218 3.76 -5.02 5.40
C PHE A 218 3.15 -5.58 4.13
N GLN A 219 2.87 -6.89 4.10
CA GLN A 219 2.28 -7.54 2.94
C GLN A 219 1.06 -8.35 3.36
N LEU A 220 0.05 -8.29 2.52
CA LEU A 220 -1.11 -9.17 2.58
C LEU A 220 -1.00 -10.20 1.44
N GLY A 221 -1.18 -11.45 1.77
CA GLY A 221 -1.21 -12.55 0.81
C GLY A 221 -2.40 -13.46 0.99
N LYS A 222 -2.64 -14.30 0.00
CA LYS A 222 -3.56 -15.42 0.13
C LYS A 222 -2.82 -16.73 -0.09
N VAL A 223 -3.15 -17.73 0.73
CA VAL A 223 -2.71 -19.09 0.55
C VAL A 223 -3.54 -19.68 -0.59
N PRO A 224 -2.90 -20.20 -1.65
CA PRO A 224 -3.62 -20.95 -2.66
C PRO A 224 -4.23 -22.20 -2.04
N THR A 225 -5.51 -22.43 -2.31
CA THR A 225 -6.22 -23.66 -1.88
C THR A 225 -6.12 -24.71 -2.98
N ASP A 226 -6.34 -26.00 -2.63
CA ASP A 226 -6.41 -27.10 -3.59
C ASP A 226 -7.54 -26.94 -4.62
N SER A 227 -8.55 -26.15 -4.28
CA SER A 227 -9.52 -25.65 -5.24
C SER A 227 -8.98 -24.35 -5.80
N PRO A 228 -8.59 -24.28 -7.10
CA PRO A 228 -8.25 -23.01 -7.69
C PRO A 228 -9.43 -22.07 -7.44
N PRO A 229 -9.19 -20.87 -6.92
CA PRO A 229 -10.25 -19.92 -6.78
C PRO A 229 -10.83 -19.76 -8.17
N ALA A 230 -12.10 -20.10 -8.35
CA ALA A 230 -12.81 -19.61 -9.52
C ALA A 230 -12.55 -18.11 -9.57
N LEU A 231 -12.43 -17.52 -10.75
CA LEU A 231 -12.19 -16.06 -10.91
C LEU A 231 -13.17 -15.23 -10.06
N GLU A 232 -14.25 -15.84 -9.62
CA GLU A 232 -15.26 -15.38 -8.67
C GLU A 232 -14.75 -15.19 -7.23
N THR A 233 -13.60 -15.79 -6.84
CA THR A 233 -13.07 -15.70 -5.46
C THR A 233 -12.08 -14.55 -5.24
N ILE A 234 -11.62 -13.88 -6.29
CA ILE A 234 -10.84 -12.62 -6.13
C ILE A 234 -11.63 -11.56 -5.34
N PRO A 235 -12.97 -11.54 -5.40
CA PRO A 235 -13.79 -10.61 -4.65
C PRO A 235 -13.98 -10.90 -3.16
N HIS A 236 -13.60 -12.06 -2.68
CA HIS A 236 -13.67 -12.43 -1.25
C HIS A 236 -12.40 -12.08 -0.47
N LEU A 237 -11.62 -11.10 -0.93
CA LEU A 237 -10.43 -10.59 -0.22
C LEU A 237 -10.71 -10.08 1.21
N GLY A 238 -11.93 -10.05 1.66
CA GLY A 238 -12.30 -9.56 2.98
C GLY A 238 -13.22 -10.44 3.81
N ILE A 239 -13.50 -11.69 3.40
CA ILE A 239 -14.46 -12.54 4.13
C ILE A 239 -13.86 -13.91 4.49
N ASP A 240 -12.85 -14.39 3.78
CA ASP A 240 -12.23 -15.68 4.03
C ASP A 240 -10.86 -15.50 4.69
N TYR A 241 -10.90 -15.27 5.99
CA TYR A 241 -9.70 -15.13 6.83
C TYR A 241 -8.88 -16.43 6.91
N SER A 242 -9.44 -17.58 6.53
CA SER A 242 -8.76 -18.88 6.58
C SER A 242 -7.59 -18.99 5.60
N HIS A 243 -7.52 -18.10 4.62
CA HIS A 243 -6.52 -18.15 3.57
C HIS A 243 -5.68 -16.87 3.48
N GLU A 244 -5.82 -15.98 4.45
CA GLU A 244 -5.02 -14.75 4.50
C GLU A 244 -3.71 -14.97 5.25
N ILE A 245 -2.64 -14.38 4.71
CA ILE A 245 -1.33 -14.31 5.34
C ILE A 245 -0.95 -12.84 5.49
N HIS A 246 -0.55 -12.47 6.68
CA HIS A 246 -0.17 -11.12 7.05
C HIS A 246 1.31 -11.11 7.42
N ASP A 247 2.12 -10.39 6.65
CA ASP A 247 3.56 -10.37 6.80
C ASP A 247 4.07 -9.02 7.29
N LEU A 248 4.97 -9.07 8.28
CA LEU A 248 5.92 -8.02 8.61
C LEU A 248 7.27 -8.39 8.01
N ASN A 249 7.77 -7.62 7.06
CA ASN A 249 8.96 -7.91 6.28
C ASN A 249 10.13 -7.01 6.64
N PHE A 250 11.33 -7.60 6.68
CA PHE A 250 12.61 -6.91 6.79
C PHE A 250 13.42 -7.17 5.51
N LYS A 251 13.55 -6.15 4.69
CA LYS A 251 14.16 -6.23 3.35
C LYS A 251 15.66 -6.02 3.44
N PHE A 252 16.44 -6.99 2.97
CA PHE A 252 17.91 -6.91 3.07
C PHE A 252 18.50 -5.83 2.17
N ALA A 253 17.84 -5.46 1.08
CA ALA A 253 18.24 -4.33 0.24
C ALA A 253 18.28 -3.03 1.07
N GLY A 254 17.17 -2.65 1.70
CA GLY A 254 17.08 -1.45 2.51
C GLY A 254 18.03 -1.48 3.71
N ILE A 255 18.17 -2.62 4.39
CA ILE A 255 19.15 -2.77 5.49
C ILE A 255 20.57 -2.48 4.98
N GLY A 256 20.95 -3.03 3.82
CA GLY A 256 22.27 -2.78 3.22
C GLY A 256 22.47 -1.30 2.91
N ASP A 257 21.49 -0.65 2.29
CA ASP A 257 21.55 0.76 1.92
C ASP A 257 21.71 1.65 3.16
N HIS A 258 20.98 1.39 4.25
CA HIS A 258 21.11 2.11 5.52
C HIS A 258 22.46 1.90 6.21
N LEU A 259 23.02 0.70 6.12
CA LEU A 259 24.35 0.38 6.67
C LEU A 259 25.48 0.83 5.72
N ARG A 260 25.17 1.41 4.56
CA ARG A 260 26.13 1.78 3.51
C ARG A 260 27.02 0.59 3.10
N SER A 261 26.42 -0.59 3.05
CA SER A 261 27.05 -1.84 2.69
C SER A 261 26.27 -2.48 1.55
N ASP A 262 26.94 -2.86 0.48
CA ASP A 262 26.27 -3.58 -0.62
C ASP A 262 25.89 -4.99 -0.12
N PRO A 263 24.62 -5.32 -0.03
CA PRO A 263 24.18 -6.65 0.39
C PRO A 263 24.40 -7.71 -0.70
N GLY A 264 24.90 -7.33 -1.88
CA GLY A 264 25.08 -8.23 -3.01
C GLY A 264 23.79 -8.97 -3.37
N PRO A 265 23.85 -10.31 -3.61
CA PRO A 265 22.65 -11.10 -3.93
C PRO A 265 21.59 -11.12 -2.82
N ALA A 266 21.96 -10.84 -1.56
CA ALA A 266 21.01 -10.82 -0.45
C ALA A 266 19.93 -9.72 -0.63
N ARG A 267 20.18 -8.68 -1.42
CA ARG A 267 19.20 -7.63 -1.73
C ARG A 267 17.86 -8.17 -2.28
N TYR A 268 17.90 -9.34 -2.93
CA TYR A 268 16.73 -9.97 -3.52
C TYR A 268 15.90 -10.79 -2.52
N PHE A 269 16.28 -10.76 -1.24
CA PHE A 269 15.62 -11.50 -0.18
C PHE A 269 15.09 -10.58 0.92
N GLN A 270 14.14 -11.10 1.67
CA GLN A 270 13.56 -10.50 2.87
C GLN A 270 13.33 -11.57 3.93
N LEU A 271 13.45 -11.18 5.21
CA LEU A 271 12.98 -11.96 6.34
C LEU A 271 11.57 -11.51 6.68
N SER A 272 10.64 -12.46 6.82
CA SER A 272 9.25 -12.16 7.13
C SER A 272 8.81 -12.83 8.42
N PHE A 273 7.99 -12.12 9.20
CA PHE A 273 7.21 -12.66 10.29
C PHE A 273 5.77 -12.72 9.82
N ALA A 274 5.26 -13.92 9.67
CA ALA A 274 3.94 -14.19 9.15
C ALA A 274 2.94 -14.46 10.27
N TYR A 275 1.71 -13.97 10.12
CA TYR A 275 0.55 -14.36 10.90
C TYR A 275 -0.52 -14.89 9.95
N LEU A 276 -1.11 -16.02 10.30
CA LEU A 276 -2.16 -16.64 9.51
C LEU A 276 -3.15 -17.40 10.39
N THR A 277 -4.37 -17.52 9.89
CA THR A 277 -5.45 -18.26 10.57
C THR A 277 -6.08 -19.26 9.60
N LYS A 278 -6.65 -20.33 10.15
CA LYS A 278 -7.45 -21.30 9.41
C LYS A 278 -8.68 -21.72 10.19
N GLY A 279 -9.73 -22.09 9.44
CA GLY A 279 -11.00 -22.48 10.03
C GLY A 279 -11.79 -21.29 10.56
N TYR A 280 -11.47 -20.07 10.11
CA TYR A 280 -12.20 -18.83 10.36
C TYR A 280 -12.85 -18.36 9.08
N GLY A 281 -14.09 -17.93 9.14
CA GLY A 281 -14.89 -17.52 8.00
C GLY A 281 -16.34 -17.95 8.16
N TYR A 282 -17.07 -18.02 7.06
CA TYR A 282 -18.51 -18.30 7.11
C TYR A 282 -18.80 -19.75 7.58
N GLN A 283 -19.01 -19.92 8.89
CA GLN A 283 -19.50 -21.14 9.56
C GLN A 283 -18.59 -22.40 9.55
N PRO A 284 -17.27 -22.35 9.57
CA PRO A 284 -16.51 -23.56 9.82
C PRO A 284 -16.67 -24.02 11.28
N PRO A 285 -16.58 -25.32 11.55
CA PRO A 285 -16.59 -25.87 12.90
C PRO A 285 -15.45 -25.25 13.75
N VAL A 286 -15.72 -24.94 15.01
CA VAL A 286 -14.68 -24.38 15.92
C VAL A 286 -13.46 -25.30 16.04
N GLU A 287 -13.66 -26.60 15.92
CA GLU A 287 -12.62 -27.63 15.96
C GLU A 287 -11.60 -27.51 14.81
N SER A 288 -11.98 -26.93 13.69
CA SER A 288 -11.07 -26.71 12.55
C SER A 288 -10.19 -25.47 12.72
N ARG A 289 -10.52 -24.59 13.66
CA ARG A 289 -9.81 -23.31 13.87
C ARG A 289 -8.41 -23.52 14.43
N TYR A 290 -7.46 -22.77 13.88
CA TYR A 290 -6.14 -22.58 14.46
C TYR A 290 -5.50 -21.28 13.98
N GLN A 291 -4.52 -20.83 14.73
CA GLN A 291 -3.71 -19.64 14.48
C GLN A 291 -2.25 -20.09 14.38
N GLU A 292 -1.49 -19.45 13.48
CA GLU A 292 -0.07 -19.73 13.30
C GLU A 292 0.73 -18.43 13.20
N ILE A 293 1.95 -18.49 13.72
CA ILE A 293 2.98 -17.50 13.46
C ILE A 293 4.13 -18.17 12.72
N GLY A 294 4.70 -17.49 11.74
CA GLY A 294 5.78 -18.01 10.91
C GLY A 294 7.00 -17.11 10.91
N VAL A 295 8.14 -17.73 10.66
CA VAL A 295 9.38 -17.03 10.29
C VAL A 295 9.80 -17.56 8.93
N GLU A 296 9.92 -16.66 7.96
CA GLU A 296 10.11 -17.01 6.56
C GLU A 296 11.29 -16.27 5.94
N LEU A 297 11.94 -16.91 5.00
CA LEU A 297 12.83 -16.29 4.02
C LEU A 297 12.06 -16.15 2.71
N GLY A 298 11.94 -14.96 2.21
CA GLY A 298 11.16 -14.65 1.01
C GLY A 298 11.97 -13.90 -0.04
N LEU A 299 11.41 -13.85 -1.25
CA LEU A 299 11.93 -13.03 -2.33
C LEU A 299 11.42 -11.59 -2.21
N ASN A 300 12.34 -10.62 -2.32
CA ASN A 300 12.01 -9.21 -2.45
C ASN A 300 11.68 -8.89 -3.91
N ILE A 301 10.44 -9.17 -4.30
CA ILE A 301 9.99 -9.03 -5.71
C ILE A 301 10.22 -7.62 -6.26
N PRO A 302 9.94 -6.51 -5.54
CA PRO A 302 10.27 -5.16 -6.02
C PRO A 302 11.74 -4.99 -6.42
N GLU A 303 12.69 -5.53 -5.68
CA GLU A 303 14.12 -5.45 -6.04
C GLU A 303 14.47 -6.29 -7.26
N ILE A 304 13.84 -7.45 -7.42
CA ILE A 304 13.98 -8.27 -8.63
C ILE A 304 13.45 -7.49 -9.86
N LEU A 305 12.28 -6.86 -9.72
CA LEU A 305 11.71 -6.06 -10.79
C LEU A 305 12.58 -4.86 -11.17
N LYS A 306 13.16 -4.18 -10.18
CA LYS A 306 14.12 -3.09 -10.43
C LYS A 306 15.37 -3.59 -11.18
N ALA A 307 15.88 -4.76 -10.84
CA ALA A 307 17.04 -5.35 -11.51
C ALA A 307 16.78 -5.68 -12.99
N VAL A 308 15.53 -5.93 -13.39
CA VAL A 308 15.13 -6.12 -14.80
C VAL A 308 14.62 -4.84 -15.47
N GLY A 309 14.82 -3.66 -14.83
CA GLY A 309 14.57 -2.35 -15.45
C GLY A 309 13.21 -1.72 -15.11
N VAL A 310 12.37 -2.34 -14.28
CA VAL A 310 11.13 -1.70 -13.80
C VAL A 310 11.49 -0.59 -12.79
N ASN A 311 10.97 0.60 -12.98
CA ASN A 311 11.26 1.75 -12.13
C ASN A 311 10.03 2.65 -11.93
N ASP A 312 10.11 3.53 -10.96
CA ASP A 312 9.04 4.46 -10.55
C ASP A 312 8.95 5.74 -11.41
N SER A 313 9.73 5.82 -12.48
CA SER A 313 9.66 6.95 -13.42
C SER A 313 8.49 6.85 -14.40
N THR A 314 7.82 5.70 -14.42
CA THR A 314 6.62 5.44 -15.23
C THR A 314 5.45 5.04 -14.31
N TRP A 315 4.24 5.41 -14.68
CA TRP A 315 3.05 5.10 -13.88
C TRP A 315 2.84 3.59 -13.70
N TRP A 316 3.05 2.79 -14.73
CA TRP A 316 2.90 1.34 -14.68
C TRP A 316 4.00 0.68 -13.84
N GLY A 317 5.24 1.19 -13.94
CA GLY A 317 6.37 0.70 -13.15
C GLY A 317 6.19 0.98 -11.66
N ASP A 318 5.79 2.20 -11.29
CA ASP A 318 5.45 2.53 -9.91
C ASP A 318 4.29 1.67 -9.39
N THR A 319 3.22 1.53 -10.18
CA THR A 319 2.05 0.70 -9.79
C THR A 319 2.46 -0.75 -9.56
N LEU A 320 3.28 -1.31 -10.44
CA LEU A 320 3.76 -2.69 -10.32
C LEU A 320 4.65 -2.88 -9.08
N LEU A 321 5.61 -1.97 -8.87
CA LEU A 321 6.49 -2.01 -7.70
C LEU A 321 5.70 -1.90 -6.40
N ARG A 322 4.68 -1.03 -6.34
CA ARG A 322 3.79 -0.90 -5.18
C ARG A 322 2.93 -2.13 -4.97
N ALA A 323 2.36 -2.69 -6.04
CA ALA A 323 1.56 -3.90 -5.93
C ALA A 323 2.35 -5.02 -5.25
N PHE A 324 3.59 -5.28 -5.68
CA PHE A 324 4.42 -6.33 -5.05
C PHE A 324 5.11 -5.90 -3.75
N ARG A 325 5.06 -4.63 -3.39
CA ARG A 325 5.47 -4.17 -2.07
C ARG A 325 4.41 -4.47 -1.01
N PHE A 326 3.11 -4.42 -1.37
CA PHE A 326 1.99 -4.59 -0.45
C PHE A 326 1.30 -5.95 -0.57
N PHE A 327 1.40 -6.60 -1.72
CA PHE A 327 0.83 -7.93 -1.93
C PHE A 327 1.92 -8.98 -2.03
N ARG A 328 1.76 -10.02 -1.20
CA ARG A 328 2.61 -11.20 -1.23
C ARG A 328 2.31 -12.04 -2.47
N VAL A 329 3.36 -12.46 -3.17
CA VAL A 329 3.25 -13.43 -4.26
C VAL A 329 3.26 -14.85 -3.66
N PRO A 330 2.30 -15.70 -3.97
CA PRO A 330 2.30 -17.09 -3.53
C PRO A 330 3.59 -17.83 -3.95
N TYR A 331 4.02 -18.76 -3.13
CA TYR A 331 5.20 -19.62 -3.37
C TYR A 331 6.56 -18.90 -3.45
N THR A 332 6.64 -17.65 -3.08
CA THR A 332 7.90 -16.89 -3.07
C THR A 332 8.59 -16.85 -1.71
N GLN A 333 8.03 -17.52 -0.71
CA GLN A 333 8.54 -17.55 0.65
C GLN A 333 8.53 -18.99 1.18
N ILE A 334 9.53 -19.30 2.01
CA ILE A 334 9.68 -20.59 2.69
C ILE A 334 10.03 -20.34 4.15
N GLY A 335 9.41 -21.06 5.07
CA GLY A 335 9.61 -20.83 6.49
C GLY A 335 9.17 -21.96 7.39
N ALA A 336 9.23 -21.68 8.68
CA ALA A 336 8.73 -22.55 9.72
C ALA A 336 7.60 -21.84 10.49
N TYR A 337 6.59 -22.60 10.88
CA TYR A 337 5.36 -22.08 11.47
C TYR A 337 5.07 -22.76 12.80
N TYR A 338 4.74 -21.97 13.80
CA TYR A 338 4.27 -22.45 15.08
C TYR A 338 2.74 -22.39 15.14
N ASN A 339 2.12 -23.54 15.28
CA ASN A 339 0.68 -23.68 15.42
C ASN A 339 0.29 -23.65 16.89
N PHE A 340 -0.51 -22.66 17.29
CA PHE A 340 -0.90 -22.45 18.68
C PHE A 340 -1.81 -23.56 19.23
N LYS A 341 -2.62 -24.20 18.37
CA LYS A 341 -3.51 -25.28 18.78
C LYS A 341 -2.76 -26.57 19.11
N SER A 342 -1.89 -27.01 18.20
CA SER A 342 -1.08 -28.21 18.39
C SER A 342 0.15 -27.99 19.29
N ARG A 343 0.52 -26.70 19.50
CA ARG A 343 1.74 -26.26 20.20
C ARG A 343 3.02 -26.86 19.59
N LYS A 344 3.08 -26.95 18.28
CA LYS A 344 4.20 -27.53 17.52
C LYS A 344 4.68 -26.60 16.44
N TRP A 345 5.96 -26.69 16.13
CA TRP A 345 6.56 -26.13 14.93
C TRP A 345 6.42 -27.09 13.76
N TYR A 346 6.12 -26.54 12.61
CA TYR A 346 6.05 -27.21 11.33
C TYR A 346 7.01 -26.54 10.36
N GLY A 347 7.67 -27.31 9.49
CA GLY A 347 8.59 -26.80 8.49
C GLY A 347 10.01 -27.36 8.61
N PRO A 348 10.95 -26.92 7.73
CA PRO A 348 10.76 -25.86 6.77
C PRO A 348 9.85 -26.26 5.60
N GLY A 349 8.93 -25.41 5.27
CA GLY A 349 7.99 -25.60 4.17
C GLY A 349 7.27 -24.32 3.81
N ALA A 350 6.48 -24.34 2.74
CA ALA A 350 5.55 -23.25 2.47
C ALA A 350 4.31 -23.40 3.39
N PRO A 351 3.64 -22.33 3.79
CA PRO A 351 2.44 -22.38 4.63
C PRO A 351 1.29 -23.18 4.00
N TYR A 352 1.46 -23.57 2.74
CA TYR A 352 0.49 -24.28 1.92
C TYR A 352 0.41 -25.79 2.18
N HIS A 353 1.33 -26.35 2.97
CA HIS A 353 1.36 -27.82 3.22
C HIS A 353 0.26 -28.32 4.15
N TYR A 354 -0.55 -27.42 4.71
CA TYR A 354 -1.60 -27.74 5.68
C TYR A 354 -3.02 -27.62 5.09
N TYR A 355 -3.13 -27.40 3.78
CA TYR A 355 -4.41 -27.15 3.11
C TYR A 355 -4.77 -28.24 2.12
#